data_ea91dada2f73737fcabb5a47e879e191
#
_entry.id   ea91dada2f73737fcabb5a47e879e191
#
_cell.length_a   1.000
_cell.length_b   1.000
_cell.length_c   1.000
_cell.angle_alpha   90.00
_cell.angle_beta   90.00
_cell.angle_gamma   90.00
#
_symmetry.space_group_name_H-M   'P 1'
#
loop_
_entity.id
_entity.type
_entity.pdbx_description
1 polymer ?
#
loop_
_entity_poly.entity_id
_entity_poly.type
_entity_poly.pdbx_seq_one_letter_code
_entity_poly.pdbx_strand_id
1 'polypeptide(L)'
;VIIQKVINNNVVSTFDSNGKEVILMGKGIGFRKKTGDELDKTKIEKIFTLDLSGKSSFVQEVMAIIQEFYEIVLDTEHPAYQRFATHLQYLETEILSKKRPIEDEEDDVEFYERNQKKYPEAYVCSQKIVEHIEQHYNCKLSADEKMYLIIYVKRLILEMGHQS
;
A
#
# COMPACT_ATOMS: atom_id res chain seq x y z
N VAL A 1 10.12 -14.64 -19.36
CA VAL A 1 9.76 -13.46 -18.56
C VAL A 1 11.04 -12.87 -17.96
N ILE A 2 11.33 -11.66 -18.30
CA ILE A 2 12.56 -10.97 -17.90
C ILE A 2 12.26 -10.09 -16.69
N ILE A 3 13.12 -10.14 -15.68
CA ILE A 3 13.01 -9.31 -14.47
C ILE A 3 13.30 -7.85 -14.82
N GLN A 4 12.36 -6.97 -14.52
CA GLN A 4 12.52 -5.53 -14.67
C GLN A 4 13.24 -4.92 -13.47
N LYS A 5 12.86 -5.37 -12.26
CA LYS A 5 13.45 -4.89 -11.01
C LYS A 5 13.36 -5.96 -9.94
N VAL A 6 14.42 -6.12 -9.18
CA VAL A 6 14.43 -6.96 -7.98
C VAL A 6 14.14 -6.07 -6.78
N ILE A 7 13.01 -6.33 -6.11
CA ILE A 7 12.61 -5.56 -4.93
C ILE A 7 13.27 -6.16 -3.69
N ASN A 8 13.20 -7.49 -3.58
CA ASN A 8 13.93 -8.25 -2.55
C ASN A 8 14.07 -9.71 -3.01
N ASN A 9 14.58 -10.60 -2.16
CA ASN A 9 14.79 -12.00 -2.51
C ASN A 9 13.52 -12.76 -2.89
N ASN A 10 12.35 -12.25 -2.50
CA ASN A 10 11.08 -12.93 -2.70
C ASN A 10 10.11 -12.16 -3.59
N VAL A 11 10.48 -10.96 -4.04
CA VAL A 11 9.62 -10.08 -4.82
C VAL A 11 10.38 -9.44 -5.97
N VAL A 12 9.87 -9.60 -7.16
CA VAL A 12 10.42 -8.97 -8.37
C VAL A 12 9.30 -8.31 -9.16
N SER A 13 9.64 -7.35 -10.01
CA SER A 13 8.71 -6.79 -10.97
C SER A 13 9.10 -7.18 -12.39
N THR A 14 8.10 -7.28 -13.24
CA THR A 14 8.25 -7.55 -14.67
C THR A 14 7.12 -6.85 -15.43
N PHE A 15 7.15 -6.93 -16.75
CA PHE A 15 6.05 -6.45 -17.58
C PHE A 15 5.28 -7.65 -18.14
N ASP A 16 3.95 -7.52 -18.18
CA ASP A 16 3.11 -8.53 -18.83
C ASP A 16 3.11 -8.34 -20.35
N SER A 17 2.34 -9.19 -21.05
CA SER A 17 2.23 -9.13 -22.51
C SER A 17 1.63 -7.82 -23.03
N ASN A 18 0.94 -7.06 -22.17
CA ASN A 18 0.33 -5.77 -22.50
C ASN A 18 1.22 -4.58 -22.13
N GLY A 19 2.43 -4.84 -21.65
CA GLY A 19 3.35 -3.80 -21.21
C GLY A 19 3.04 -3.22 -19.84
N LYS A 20 2.14 -3.83 -19.07
CA LYS A 20 1.84 -3.40 -17.70
C LYS A 20 2.82 -4.03 -16.72
N GLU A 21 3.26 -3.23 -15.75
CA GLU A 21 4.10 -3.74 -14.69
C GLU A 21 3.31 -4.66 -13.76
N VAL A 22 3.86 -5.84 -13.48
CA VAL A 22 3.30 -6.80 -12.53
C VAL A 22 4.34 -7.13 -11.49
N ILE A 23 3.88 -7.38 -10.27
CA ILE A 23 4.71 -7.82 -9.16
C ILE A 23 4.54 -9.32 -9.01
N LEU A 24 5.66 -10.02 -8.99
CA LEU A 24 5.69 -11.46 -8.80
C LEU A 24 6.30 -11.77 -7.45
N MET A 25 5.64 -12.63 -6.71
CA MET A 25 6.10 -13.07 -5.40
C MET A 25 6.33 -14.57 -5.41
N GLY A 26 7.42 -14.98 -4.78
CA GLY A 26 7.73 -16.37 -4.60
C GLY A 26 9.02 -16.52 -3.79
N LYS A 27 9.12 -17.59 -3.03
CA LYS A 27 10.29 -17.83 -2.19
C LYS A 27 11.56 -17.95 -3.05
N GLY A 28 12.49 -17.02 -2.83
CA GLY A 28 13.76 -16.99 -3.54
C GLY A 28 13.67 -16.56 -5.00
N ILE A 29 12.55 -16.04 -5.45
CA ILE A 29 12.35 -15.65 -6.87
C ILE A 29 13.34 -14.57 -7.32
N GLY A 30 13.72 -13.67 -6.41
CA GLY A 30 14.71 -12.63 -6.68
C GLY A 30 16.12 -12.94 -6.16
N PHE A 31 16.33 -14.11 -5.57
CA PHE A 31 17.59 -14.45 -4.96
C PHE A 31 18.69 -14.62 -6.03
N ARG A 32 19.77 -13.86 -5.88
CA ARG A 32 20.89 -13.80 -6.84
C ARG A 32 20.47 -13.41 -8.27
N LYS A 33 19.34 -12.72 -8.39
CA LYS A 33 18.85 -12.21 -9.67
C LYS A 33 19.06 -10.70 -9.75
N LYS A 34 19.15 -10.19 -10.96
CA LYS A 34 19.26 -8.77 -11.25
C LYS A 34 18.38 -8.39 -12.43
N THR A 35 18.21 -7.10 -12.65
CA THR A 35 17.48 -6.58 -13.81
C THR A 35 18.04 -7.18 -15.11
N GLY A 36 17.15 -7.71 -15.94
CA GLY A 36 17.50 -8.34 -17.20
C GLY A 36 17.67 -9.86 -17.12
N ASP A 37 17.71 -10.43 -15.92
CA ASP A 37 17.79 -11.89 -15.74
C ASP A 37 16.46 -12.54 -16.09
N GLU A 38 16.54 -13.79 -16.56
CA GLU A 38 15.36 -14.58 -16.84
C GLU A 38 14.77 -15.13 -15.53
N LEU A 39 13.44 -15.05 -15.43
CA LEU A 39 12.72 -15.49 -14.25
C LEU A 39 12.42 -16.97 -14.28
N ASP A 40 12.59 -17.65 -13.16
CA ASP A 40 12.14 -19.04 -12.98
C ASP A 40 10.62 -19.03 -12.65
N LYS A 41 9.82 -19.38 -13.64
CA LYS A 41 8.35 -19.39 -13.53
C LYS A 41 7.85 -20.37 -12.47
N THR A 42 8.63 -21.41 -12.14
CA THR A 42 8.22 -22.39 -11.13
C THR A 42 8.23 -21.84 -9.72
N LYS A 43 8.93 -20.72 -9.51
CA LYS A 43 9.00 -20.05 -8.21
C LYS A 43 7.87 -19.04 -7.98
N ILE A 44 7.07 -18.76 -8.99
CA ILE A 44 5.96 -17.79 -8.86
C ILE A 44 4.86 -18.40 -8.00
N GLU A 45 4.63 -17.81 -6.84
CA GLU A 45 3.53 -18.20 -5.95
C GLU A 45 2.32 -17.28 -6.11
N LYS A 46 2.57 -15.99 -6.32
CA LYS A 46 1.52 -14.97 -6.49
C LYS A 46 1.89 -13.95 -7.54
N ILE A 47 0.90 -13.48 -8.26
CA ILE A 47 1.04 -12.44 -9.26
C ILE A 47 0.12 -11.28 -8.87
N PHE A 48 0.71 -10.08 -8.77
CA PHE A 48 -0.05 -8.85 -8.49
C PHE A 48 0.12 -7.91 -9.67
N THR A 49 -0.98 -7.52 -10.26
CA THR A 49 -0.97 -6.48 -11.29
C THR A 49 -1.01 -5.13 -10.58
N LEU A 50 0.05 -4.34 -10.77
CA LEU A 50 0.06 -2.96 -10.31
C LEU A 50 -0.87 -2.17 -11.23
N ASP A 51 -2.12 -2.07 -10.83
CA ASP A 51 -3.07 -1.24 -11.53
C ASP A 51 -2.95 0.18 -10.99
N LEU A 52 -2.11 0.98 -11.65
CA LEU A 52 -1.88 2.38 -11.29
C LEU A 52 -3.14 3.24 -11.45
N SER A 53 -4.19 2.70 -12.06
CA SER A 53 -5.48 3.39 -12.14
C SER A 53 -6.30 3.28 -10.86
N GLY A 54 -5.80 2.60 -9.83
CA GLY A 54 -6.50 2.44 -8.55
C GLY A 54 -7.69 1.52 -8.60
N LYS A 55 -7.72 0.56 -9.54
CA LYS A 55 -8.80 -0.42 -9.67
C LYS A 55 -8.70 -1.60 -8.70
N SER A 56 -7.65 -1.68 -7.89
CA SER A 56 -7.59 -2.64 -6.79
C SER A 56 -8.73 -2.36 -5.82
N SER A 57 -9.48 -3.39 -5.48
CA SER A 57 -10.60 -3.28 -4.53
C SER A 57 -10.14 -2.73 -3.17
N PHE A 58 -8.96 -3.14 -2.71
CA PHE A 58 -8.36 -2.62 -1.47
C PHE A 58 -8.15 -1.10 -1.54
N VAL A 59 -7.52 -0.63 -2.62
CA VAL A 59 -7.26 0.80 -2.81
C VAL A 59 -8.57 1.57 -2.92
N GLN A 60 -9.53 1.07 -3.69
CA GLN A 60 -10.84 1.71 -3.86
C GLN A 60 -11.61 1.80 -2.54
N GLU A 61 -11.57 0.77 -1.72
CA GLU A 61 -12.22 0.76 -0.41
C GLU A 61 -11.63 1.82 0.51
N VAL A 62 -10.30 1.93 0.57
CA VAL A 62 -9.62 2.94 1.37
C VAL A 62 -9.94 4.35 0.87
N MET A 63 -9.86 4.56 -0.43
CA MET A 63 -10.16 5.87 -1.02
C MET A 63 -11.62 6.27 -0.83
N ALA A 64 -12.55 5.30 -0.88
CA ALA A 64 -13.96 5.53 -0.60
C ALA A 64 -14.19 6.01 0.84
N ILE A 65 -13.48 5.44 1.81
CA ILE A 65 -13.55 5.88 3.22
C ILE A 65 -13.13 7.34 3.34
N ILE A 66 -12.04 7.73 2.68
CA ILE A 66 -11.53 9.10 2.70
C ILE A 66 -12.53 10.05 2.06
N GLN A 67 -13.06 9.69 0.88
CA GLN A 67 -14.03 10.51 0.16
C GLN A 67 -15.31 10.72 0.96
N GLU A 68 -15.80 9.67 1.61
CA GLU A 68 -16.98 9.74 2.46
C GLU A 68 -16.72 10.60 3.70
N PHE A 69 -15.58 10.42 4.34
CA PHE A 69 -15.23 11.15 5.57
C PHE A 69 -15.12 12.65 5.34
N TYR A 70 -14.44 13.05 4.25
CA TYR A 70 -14.21 14.46 3.94
C TYR A 70 -15.26 15.06 2.99
N GLU A 71 -16.20 14.24 2.50
CA GLU A 71 -17.22 14.65 1.54
C GLU A 71 -16.61 15.28 0.28
N ILE A 72 -15.61 14.62 -0.28
CA ILE A 72 -14.87 15.09 -1.46
C ILE A 72 -14.80 14.01 -2.53
N VAL A 73 -14.45 14.40 -3.75
CA VAL A 73 -14.10 13.49 -4.83
C VAL A 73 -12.61 13.61 -5.09
N LEU A 74 -11.91 12.49 -5.04
CA LEU A 74 -10.47 12.45 -5.27
C LEU A 74 -10.15 12.38 -6.76
N ASP A 75 -9.18 13.17 -7.21
CA ASP A 75 -8.68 13.13 -8.58
C ASP A 75 -7.68 11.98 -8.71
N THR A 76 -8.07 10.93 -9.44
CA THR A 76 -7.24 9.73 -9.63
C THR A 76 -5.97 10.00 -10.43
N GLU A 77 -5.93 11.08 -11.19
CA GLU A 77 -4.76 11.47 -11.99
C GLU A 77 -3.74 12.28 -11.18
N HIS A 78 -4.12 12.78 -10.01
CA HIS A 78 -3.24 13.62 -9.20
C HIS A 78 -2.07 12.81 -8.64
N PRO A 79 -0.83 13.35 -8.67
CA PRO A 79 0.35 12.63 -8.17
C PRO A 79 0.22 12.16 -6.71
N ALA A 80 -0.42 12.95 -5.85
CA ALA A 80 -0.63 12.57 -4.46
C ALA A 80 -1.52 11.33 -4.33
N TYR A 81 -2.57 11.24 -5.16
CA TYR A 81 -3.42 10.06 -5.21
C TYR A 81 -2.61 8.83 -5.66
N GLN A 82 -1.86 8.98 -6.73
CA GLN A 82 -1.09 7.86 -7.28
C GLN A 82 -0.02 7.35 -6.31
N ARG A 83 0.67 8.24 -5.60
CA ARG A 83 1.63 7.85 -4.56
C ARG A 83 0.97 7.08 -3.44
N PHE A 84 -0.16 7.57 -2.96
CA PHE A 84 -0.90 6.89 -1.89
C PHE A 84 -1.43 5.54 -2.36
N ALA A 85 -2.01 5.47 -3.56
CA ALA A 85 -2.49 4.22 -4.14
C ALA A 85 -1.38 3.18 -4.28
N THR A 86 -0.20 3.59 -4.72
CA THR A 86 0.97 2.71 -4.82
C THR A 86 1.38 2.17 -3.44
N HIS A 87 1.39 3.03 -2.43
CA HIS A 87 1.72 2.63 -1.07
C HIS A 87 0.70 1.65 -0.49
N LEU A 88 -0.59 1.90 -0.78
CA LEU A 88 -1.66 0.99 -0.37
C LEU A 88 -1.55 -0.38 -1.05
N GLN A 89 -1.15 -0.42 -2.32
CA GLN A 89 -0.93 -1.68 -3.03
C GLN A 89 0.21 -2.48 -2.39
N TYR A 90 1.25 -1.79 -1.95
CA TYR A 90 2.36 -2.40 -1.22
C TYR A 90 1.88 -3.00 0.10
N LEU A 91 1.08 -2.25 0.84
CA LEU A 91 0.50 -2.70 2.10
C LEU A 91 -0.39 -3.92 1.89
N GLU A 92 -1.24 -3.90 0.86
CA GLU A 92 -2.08 -5.04 0.49
C GLU A 92 -1.25 -6.28 0.23
N THR A 93 -0.16 -6.13 -0.52
CA THR A 93 0.75 -7.22 -0.83
C THR A 93 1.34 -7.84 0.45
N GLU A 94 1.78 -7.01 1.38
CA GLU A 94 2.31 -7.49 2.67
C GLU A 94 1.25 -8.21 3.50
N ILE A 95 0.04 -7.68 3.55
CA ILE A 95 -1.08 -8.30 4.27
C ILE A 95 -1.40 -9.67 3.70
N LEU A 96 -1.49 -9.78 2.38
CA LEU A 96 -1.84 -11.03 1.70
C LEU A 96 -0.73 -12.07 1.75
N SER A 97 0.52 -11.66 1.93
CA SER A 97 1.66 -12.60 1.99
C SER A 97 1.70 -13.42 3.27
N LYS A 98 0.94 -13.04 4.30
CA LYS A 98 0.90 -13.65 5.63
C LYS A 98 2.27 -13.79 6.32
N LYS A 99 3.27 -13.10 5.81
CA LYS A 99 4.64 -13.11 6.35
C LYS A 99 4.92 -11.89 7.23
N ARG A 100 3.88 -11.31 7.77
CA ARG A 100 4.05 -10.18 8.68
C ARG A 100 4.64 -10.71 9.97
N PRO A 101 5.81 -10.20 10.39
CA PRO A 101 6.31 -10.57 11.70
C PRO A 101 5.28 -10.14 12.74
N ILE A 102 4.99 -11.05 13.64
CA ILE A 102 4.31 -10.69 14.87
C ILE A 102 5.37 -9.97 15.69
N GLU A 103 5.61 -8.72 15.36
CA GLU A 103 6.46 -7.91 16.18
C GLU A 103 5.60 -7.40 17.32
N ASP A 104 5.91 -7.85 18.53
CA ASP A 104 5.63 -7.12 19.74
C ASP A 104 6.50 -5.85 19.71
N GLU A 105 6.34 -5.05 18.68
CA GLU A 105 6.88 -3.71 18.72
C GLU A 105 6.15 -2.99 19.82
N GLU A 106 6.91 -2.56 20.80
CA GLU A 106 6.45 -1.48 21.64
C GLU A 106 5.97 -0.40 20.70
N ASP A 107 4.65 -0.35 20.48
CA ASP A 107 4.04 0.73 19.75
C ASP A 107 4.65 2.02 20.26
N ASP A 108 5.22 2.83 19.39
CA ASP A 108 5.66 4.16 19.78
C ASP A 108 4.40 4.99 20.04
N VAL A 109 3.77 4.68 21.17
CA VAL A 109 2.52 5.29 21.61
C VAL A 109 2.65 6.79 21.69
N GLU A 110 3.84 7.29 22.12
CA GLU A 110 4.12 8.70 22.22
C GLU A 110 4.09 9.39 20.84
N PHE A 111 4.71 8.78 19.84
CA PHE A 111 4.73 9.30 18.49
C PHE A 111 3.32 9.28 17.88
N TYR A 112 2.58 8.23 18.12
CA TYR A 112 1.21 8.08 17.66
C TYR A 112 0.28 9.11 18.31
N GLU A 113 0.37 9.30 19.62
CA GLU A 113 -0.40 10.31 20.35
C GLU A 113 -0.06 11.73 19.89
N ARG A 114 1.20 11.99 19.59
CA ARG A 114 1.67 13.29 19.11
C ARG A 114 1.02 13.62 17.76
N ASN A 115 0.92 12.65 16.86
CA ASN A 115 0.28 12.83 15.56
C ASN A 115 -1.23 12.90 15.67
N GLN A 116 -1.83 12.22 16.63
CA GLN A 116 -3.25 12.37 16.93
C GLN A 116 -3.59 13.81 17.30
N LYS A 117 -2.76 14.46 18.08
CA LYS A 117 -2.95 15.86 18.48
C LYS A 117 -2.66 16.83 17.33
N LYS A 118 -1.67 16.53 16.51
CA LYS A 118 -1.24 17.40 15.41
C LYS A 118 -2.21 17.37 14.24
N TYR A 119 -2.77 16.21 13.94
CA TYR A 119 -3.65 15.98 12.79
C TYR A 119 -4.93 15.26 13.23
N PRO A 120 -5.82 15.91 14.00
CA PRO A 120 -6.95 15.21 14.59
C PRO A 120 -7.94 14.63 13.57
N GLU A 121 -8.24 15.36 12.50
CA GLU A 121 -9.17 14.88 11.47
C GLU A 121 -8.56 13.71 10.68
N ALA A 122 -7.31 13.86 10.24
CA ALA A 122 -6.61 12.79 9.53
C ALA A 122 -6.45 11.54 10.41
N TYR A 123 -6.25 11.74 11.70
CA TYR A 123 -6.20 10.64 12.66
C TYR A 123 -7.54 9.88 12.69
N VAL A 124 -8.66 10.58 12.84
CA VAL A 124 -9.98 9.93 12.88
C VAL A 124 -10.27 9.19 11.59
N CYS A 125 -9.99 9.81 10.45
CA CYS A 125 -10.14 9.17 9.15
C CYS A 125 -9.26 7.91 9.03
N SER A 126 -7.99 8.01 9.45
CA SER A 126 -7.07 6.87 9.40
C SER A 126 -7.52 5.73 10.31
N GLN A 127 -8.13 6.02 11.46
CA GLN A 127 -8.69 5.00 12.34
C GLN A 127 -9.79 4.19 11.65
N LYS A 128 -10.64 4.85 10.90
CA LYS A 128 -11.68 4.17 10.10
C LYS A 128 -11.06 3.25 9.06
N ILE A 129 -9.98 3.69 8.41
CA ILE A 129 -9.24 2.90 7.45
C ILE A 129 -8.62 1.68 8.14
N VAL A 130 -7.96 1.87 9.29
CA VAL A 130 -7.34 0.81 10.07
C VAL A 130 -8.37 -0.25 10.49
N GLU A 131 -9.50 0.18 11.03
CA GLU A 131 -10.58 -0.72 11.43
C GLU A 131 -11.08 -1.56 10.25
N HIS A 132 -11.30 -0.92 9.10
CA HIS A 132 -11.74 -1.61 7.89
C HIS A 132 -10.74 -2.68 7.45
N ILE A 133 -9.45 -2.32 7.40
CA ILE A 133 -8.39 -3.23 6.98
C ILE A 133 -8.26 -4.40 7.96
N GLU A 134 -8.20 -4.11 9.25
CA GLU A 134 -8.00 -5.15 10.27
C GLU A 134 -9.16 -6.13 10.32
N GLN A 135 -10.39 -5.65 10.14
CA GLN A 135 -11.57 -6.51 10.14
C GLN A 135 -11.72 -7.31 8.85
N HIS A 136 -11.53 -6.68 7.70
CA HIS A 136 -11.75 -7.31 6.40
C HIS A 136 -10.67 -8.33 6.04
N TYR A 137 -9.44 -8.07 6.44
CA TYR A 137 -8.29 -8.87 6.05
C TYR A 137 -7.73 -9.70 7.21
N ASN A 138 -8.38 -9.64 8.36
CA ASN A 138 -8.00 -10.38 9.57
C ASN A 138 -6.51 -10.25 9.89
N CYS A 139 -6.05 -9.01 10.01
CA CYS A 139 -4.66 -8.67 10.30
C CYS A 139 -4.58 -7.54 11.31
N LYS A 140 -3.36 -7.25 11.77
CA LYS A 140 -3.08 -6.06 12.58
C LYS A 140 -2.02 -5.21 11.90
N LEU A 141 -2.27 -3.92 11.83
CA LEU A 141 -1.31 -2.96 11.30
C LEU A 141 -0.33 -2.54 12.40
N SER A 142 0.93 -2.37 12.02
CA SER A 142 1.95 -1.85 12.94
C SER A 142 1.74 -0.36 13.22
N ALA A 143 2.38 0.15 14.25
CA ALA A 143 2.35 1.57 14.57
C ALA A 143 2.87 2.42 13.40
N ASP A 144 3.94 1.98 12.75
CA ASP A 144 4.51 2.66 11.58
C ASP A 144 3.52 2.72 10.43
N GLU A 145 2.82 1.63 10.15
CA GLU A 145 1.81 1.58 9.08
C GLU A 145 0.64 2.51 9.37
N LYS A 146 0.17 2.55 10.61
CA LYS A 146 -0.88 3.48 11.05
C LYS A 146 -0.42 4.93 10.88
N MET A 147 0.82 5.22 11.21
CA MET A 147 1.43 6.52 11.05
C MET A 147 1.46 6.97 9.58
N TYR A 148 1.88 6.06 8.70
CA TYR A 148 1.89 6.34 7.27
C TYR A 148 0.50 6.69 6.75
N LEU A 149 -0.52 6.00 7.21
CA LEU A 149 -1.90 6.31 6.82
C LEU A 149 -2.30 7.72 7.23
N ILE A 150 -1.97 8.15 8.44
CA ILE A 150 -2.25 9.51 8.92
C ILE A 150 -1.56 10.54 8.02
N ILE A 151 -0.28 10.35 7.75
CA ILE A 151 0.52 11.28 6.96
C ILE A 151 0.01 11.35 5.52
N TYR A 152 -0.29 10.21 4.89
CA TYR A 152 -0.78 10.19 3.52
C TYR A 152 -2.18 10.80 3.39
N VAL A 153 -3.07 10.53 4.34
CA VAL A 153 -4.39 11.17 4.37
C VAL A 153 -4.22 12.69 4.47
N LYS A 154 -3.38 13.15 5.38
CA LYS A 154 -3.14 14.58 5.56
C LYS A 154 -2.59 15.23 4.28
N ARG A 155 -1.60 14.61 3.65
CA ARG A 155 -1.02 15.11 2.39
C ARG A 155 -2.04 15.15 1.27
N LEU A 156 -2.82 14.08 1.14
CA LEU A 156 -3.86 13.97 0.11
C LEU A 156 -4.87 15.13 0.25
N ILE A 157 -5.32 15.39 1.46
CA ILE A 157 -6.30 16.46 1.73
C ILE A 157 -5.67 17.84 1.53
N LEU A 158 -4.42 18.06 1.94
CA LEU A 158 -3.74 19.34 1.73
C LEU A 158 -3.53 19.65 0.25
N GLU A 159 -3.19 18.65 -0.55
CA GLU A 159 -2.91 18.86 -1.97
C GLU A 159 -4.18 18.90 -2.82
N MET A 160 -5.24 18.20 -2.42
CA MET A 160 -6.47 18.04 -3.19
C MET A 160 -7.68 18.76 -2.59
N GLY A 161 -7.68 18.99 -1.30
CA GLY A 161 -8.81 19.63 -0.60
C GLY A 161 -8.96 21.13 -0.84
N HIS A 162 -8.00 21.77 -1.49
CA HIS A 162 -8.05 23.20 -1.83
C HIS A 162 -8.58 23.46 -3.23
N GLN A 163 -8.98 22.43 -3.94
CA GLN A 163 -9.63 22.56 -5.25
C GLN A 163 -11.14 22.60 -5.05
N SER A 164 -11.58 23.70 -4.53
CA SER A 164 -13.01 23.98 -4.53
C SER A 164 -13.41 24.60 -5.84
#